data_abe2fa319678106d5587a2348dd92860
#
_entry.id   abe2fa319678106d5587a2348dd92860
#
_cell.length_a   1.000
_cell.length_b   1.000
_cell.length_c   1.000
_cell.angle_alpha   90.00
_cell.angle_beta   90.00
_cell.angle_gamma   90.00
#
_symmetry.space_group_name_H-M   'P 1'
#
loop_
_entity.id
_entity.type
_entity.pdbx_description
1 polymer ?
#
loop_
_entity_poly.entity_id
_entity_poly.type
_entity_poly.pdbx_seq_one_letter_code
_entity_poly.pdbx_strand_id
1 'polypeptide(L)'
;MSASPIDQILGAIQRPTIDRPFGVHLWPIFDKAFTAIKGYHPQDFDFQPHVTPMSTMKETAALIFTYYVVIFGGRELMRNRPAFKLNGPFMIHNFYLTAISGILLALFTEELIPTLYNKGLFFAICDVKGGWTNHLVILYYLNYLTKYLELIDTVFLVLKKKPLTFLHCYHHGATALLCYTQLIGLTSVSWVPITLNLMVHVVMYWYYFQSARGIRIWWKEWITRLQIIQFVIDLVFVYFASYTYFTSTYFKWMPNAGQCAGEEFAAFAGMGIISSYLLLFISFYIATYKKDGKRPTGRKAARSLKDAELPDIAAITQGKIQPAKKANGNAAAATPGRVTRSRKA
;
A
#
# COMPACT_ATOMS: atom_id res chain seq x y z
N MET A 1 41.44 17.99 9.71
CA MET A 1 40.04 17.67 10.08
C MET A 1 39.39 17.03 8.84
N SER A 2 39.08 15.75 8.87
CA SER A 2 38.37 15.11 7.76
C SER A 2 36.94 15.64 7.75
N ALA A 3 36.48 16.12 6.58
CA ALA A 3 35.10 16.56 6.39
C ALA A 3 34.13 15.46 6.84
N SER A 4 33.03 15.84 7.49
CA SER A 4 32.02 14.88 7.91
C SER A 4 31.45 14.15 6.68
N PRO A 5 30.93 12.91 6.83
CA PRO A 5 30.26 12.23 5.73
C PRO A 5 29.12 13.06 5.10
N ILE A 6 28.46 13.90 5.89
CA ILE A 6 27.42 14.82 5.45
C ILE A 6 28.00 15.93 4.58
N ASP A 7 29.13 16.52 4.97
CA ASP A 7 29.80 17.58 4.20
C ASP A 7 30.32 17.06 2.85
N GLN A 8 30.76 15.79 2.81
CA GLN A 8 31.15 15.14 1.57
C GLN A 8 29.97 14.93 0.62
N ILE A 9 28.79 14.55 1.15
CA ILE A 9 27.55 14.40 0.36
C ILE A 9 27.06 15.76 -0.12
N LEU A 10 27.04 16.78 0.76
CA LEU A 10 26.60 18.14 0.40
C LEU A 10 27.54 18.79 -0.65
N GLY A 11 28.83 18.55 -0.56
CA GLY A 11 29.81 19.02 -1.55
C GLY A 11 29.72 18.28 -2.90
N ALA A 12 29.12 17.09 -2.93
CA ALA A 12 28.89 16.31 -4.14
C ALA A 12 27.61 16.68 -4.90
N ILE A 13 26.72 17.51 -4.31
CA ILE A 13 25.48 17.91 -4.97
C ILE A 13 25.80 18.87 -6.13
N GLN A 14 25.48 18.44 -7.33
CA GLN A 14 25.65 19.20 -8.57
C GLN A 14 24.27 19.54 -9.15
N ARG A 15 24.27 20.29 -10.26
CA ARG A 15 22.99 20.54 -10.98
C ARG A 15 22.39 19.21 -11.44
N PRO A 16 21.06 19.02 -11.29
CA PRO A 16 20.40 17.84 -11.81
C PRO A 16 20.66 17.64 -13.31
N THR A 17 20.92 16.38 -13.67
CA THR A 17 21.06 15.93 -15.06
C THR A 17 20.23 14.69 -15.26
N ILE A 18 20.10 14.22 -16.49
CA ILE A 18 19.34 12.99 -16.81
C ILE A 18 19.91 11.80 -16.03
N ASP A 19 21.21 11.66 -15.96
CA ASP A 19 21.88 10.56 -15.24
C ASP A 19 21.95 10.78 -13.72
N ARG A 20 21.62 11.98 -13.26
CA ARG A 20 21.62 12.37 -11.84
C ARG A 20 20.42 13.28 -11.55
N PRO A 21 19.20 12.75 -11.56
CA PRO A 21 17.98 13.56 -11.44
C PRO A 21 17.90 14.35 -10.13
N PHE A 22 18.58 13.89 -9.08
CA PHE A 22 18.64 14.55 -7.77
C PHE A 22 19.93 15.38 -7.56
N GLY A 23 20.77 15.54 -8.59
CA GLY A 23 22.06 16.22 -8.49
C GLY A 23 23.16 15.43 -7.78
N VAL A 24 22.84 14.23 -7.32
CA VAL A 24 23.74 13.26 -6.67
C VAL A 24 23.43 11.86 -7.20
N HIS A 25 24.44 11.00 -7.31
CA HIS A 25 24.21 9.60 -7.58
C HIS A 25 23.83 8.86 -6.30
N LEU A 26 22.60 8.34 -6.25
CA LEU A 26 22.06 7.61 -5.11
C LEU A 26 22.52 6.15 -5.10
N TRP A 27 22.72 5.57 -6.29
CA TRP A 27 23.10 4.16 -6.41
C TRP A 27 24.40 3.82 -5.68
N PRO A 28 25.51 4.58 -5.77
CA PRO A 28 26.74 4.28 -5.02
C PRO A 28 26.54 4.34 -3.50
N ILE A 29 25.64 5.21 -3.01
CA ILE A 29 25.31 5.30 -1.58
C ILE A 29 24.55 4.05 -1.15
N PHE A 30 23.57 3.64 -1.95
CA PHE A 30 22.78 2.42 -1.72
C PHE A 30 23.70 1.18 -1.79
N ASP A 31 24.55 1.06 -2.81
CA ASP A 31 25.50 -0.04 -2.98
C ASP A 31 26.41 -0.20 -1.77
N LYS A 32 27.01 0.89 -1.30
CA LYS A 32 27.87 0.87 -0.11
C LYS A 32 27.11 0.39 1.14
N ALA A 33 25.89 0.89 1.35
CA ALA A 33 25.06 0.51 2.49
C ALA A 33 24.59 -0.95 2.39
N PHE A 34 24.17 -1.39 1.21
CA PHE A 34 23.72 -2.75 0.96
C PHE A 34 24.87 -3.75 1.13
N THR A 35 26.04 -3.47 0.55
CA THR A 35 27.22 -4.31 0.64
C THR A 35 27.72 -4.44 2.08
N ALA A 36 27.66 -3.36 2.87
CA ALA A 36 28.01 -3.41 4.29
C ALA A 36 27.09 -4.34 5.10
N ILE A 37 25.83 -4.51 4.69
CA ILE A 37 24.85 -5.36 5.38
C ILE A 37 24.86 -6.79 4.84
N LYS A 38 24.96 -6.96 3.51
CA LYS A 38 24.78 -8.24 2.83
C LYS A 38 26.08 -8.94 2.45
N GLY A 39 27.19 -8.21 2.38
CA GLY A 39 28.52 -8.74 2.01
C GLY A 39 28.75 -8.93 0.52
N TYR A 40 27.82 -8.52 -0.34
CA TYR A 40 27.94 -8.54 -1.81
C TYR A 40 27.26 -7.30 -2.41
N HIS A 41 27.59 -6.96 -3.66
CA HIS A 41 27.03 -5.78 -4.33
C HIS A 41 25.59 -6.01 -4.80
N PRO A 42 24.68 -5.01 -4.71
CA PRO A 42 23.27 -5.17 -5.11
C PRO A 42 23.12 -5.49 -6.61
N GLN A 43 24.04 -5.07 -7.47
CA GLN A 43 24.07 -5.40 -8.90
C GLN A 43 24.37 -6.89 -9.19
N ASP A 44 24.98 -7.60 -8.22
CA ASP A 44 25.25 -9.03 -8.30
C ASP A 44 24.08 -9.88 -7.78
N PHE A 45 23.00 -9.22 -7.33
CA PHE A 45 21.81 -9.90 -6.89
C PHE A 45 21.09 -10.54 -8.08
N ASP A 46 20.81 -11.83 -7.95
CA ASP A 46 19.97 -12.58 -8.87
C ASP A 46 18.79 -13.18 -8.11
N PHE A 47 17.59 -12.94 -8.63
CA PHE A 47 16.38 -13.52 -8.05
C PHE A 47 16.21 -14.95 -8.52
N GLN A 48 16.66 -15.89 -7.69
CA GLN A 48 16.60 -17.32 -7.99
C GLN A 48 15.49 -18.01 -7.18
N PRO A 49 14.49 -18.63 -7.87
CA PRO A 49 13.52 -19.47 -7.21
C PRO A 49 14.19 -20.57 -6.37
N HIS A 50 13.67 -20.82 -5.17
CA HIS A 50 14.19 -21.77 -4.18
C HIS A 50 15.52 -21.42 -3.50
N VAL A 51 16.22 -20.39 -3.91
CA VAL A 51 17.48 -19.91 -3.30
C VAL A 51 17.24 -18.58 -2.56
N THR A 52 16.63 -17.63 -3.26
CA THR A 52 16.29 -16.32 -2.65
C THR A 52 15.16 -16.50 -1.64
N PRO A 53 15.24 -15.93 -0.42
CA PRO A 53 14.16 -15.97 0.55
C PRO A 53 12.84 -15.44 -0.05
N MET A 54 11.72 -16.08 0.28
CA MET A 54 10.38 -15.72 -0.22
C MET A 54 10.23 -15.86 -1.75
N SER A 55 11.03 -16.66 -2.39
CA SER A 55 11.02 -16.86 -3.84
C SER A 55 10.11 -18.01 -4.30
N THR A 56 9.45 -18.70 -3.38
CA THR A 56 8.56 -19.82 -3.72
C THR A 56 7.10 -19.49 -3.43
N MET A 57 6.20 -20.07 -4.24
CA MET A 57 4.76 -19.96 -4.00
C MET A 57 4.36 -20.51 -2.62
N LYS A 58 5.06 -21.54 -2.12
CA LYS A 58 4.79 -22.13 -0.80
C LYS A 58 5.05 -21.13 0.32
N GLU A 59 6.18 -20.42 0.28
CA GLU A 59 6.53 -19.39 1.27
C GLU A 59 5.55 -18.23 1.23
N THR A 60 5.26 -17.71 0.04
CA THR A 60 4.31 -16.62 -0.17
C THR A 60 2.91 -17.01 0.32
N ALA A 61 2.40 -18.18 -0.07
CA ALA A 61 1.10 -18.68 0.36
C ALA A 61 1.05 -18.92 1.87
N ALA A 62 2.09 -19.50 2.47
CA ALA A 62 2.17 -19.72 3.90
C ALA A 62 2.15 -18.40 4.69
N LEU A 63 2.86 -17.37 4.23
CA LEU A 63 2.85 -16.04 4.87
C LEU A 63 1.48 -15.33 4.73
N ILE A 64 0.86 -15.39 3.56
CA ILE A 64 -0.49 -14.84 3.35
C ILE A 64 -1.52 -15.59 4.20
N PHE A 65 -1.43 -16.91 4.28
CA PHE A 65 -2.29 -17.71 5.16
C PHE A 65 -2.09 -17.32 6.62
N THR A 66 -0.82 -17.23 7.07
CA THR A 66 -0.48 -16.80 8.44
C THR A 66 -1.02 -15.39 8.71
N TYR A 67 -0.93 -14.47 7.77
CA TYR A 67 -1.51 -13.15 7.87
C TYR A 67 -3.01 -13.21 8.15
N TYR A 68 -3.78 -13.99 7.38
CA TYR A 68 -5.23 -14.11 7.62
C TYR A 68 -5.55 -14.77 8.96
N VAL A 69 -4.80 -15.80 9.36
CA VAL A 69 -4.95 -16.42 10.68
C VAL A 69 -4.69 -15.39 11.79
N VAL A 70 -3.62 -14.61 11.68
CA VAL A 70 -3.25 -13.60 12.69
C VAL A 70 -4.30 -12.50 12.79
N ILE A 71 -4.81 -11.96 11.68
CA ILE A 71 -5.76 -10.86 11.74
C ILE A 71 -7.16 -11.30 12.19
N PHE A 72 -7.66 -12.44 11.71
CA PHE A 72 -8.99 -12.92 12.11
C PHE A 72 -8.95 -13.61 13.48
N GLY A 73 -7.95 -14.44 13.76
CA GLY A 73 -7.74 -15.03 15.08
C GLY A 73 -7.42 -13.97 16.13
N GLY A 74 -6.56 -13.01 15.78
CA GLY A 74 -6.24 -11.87 16.64
C GLY A 74 -7.46 -11.01 16.96
N ARG A 75 -8.35 -10.77 15.97
CA ARG A 75 -9.62 -10.07 16.19
C ARG A 75 -10.49 -10.79 17.22
N GLU A 76 -10.58 -12.12 17.15
CA GLU A 76 -11.38 -12.90 18.09
C GLU A 76 -10.74 -12.93 19.49
N LEU A 77 -9.41 -13.10 19.58
CA LEU A 77 -8.67 -13.00 20.84
C LEU A 77 -8.81 -11.63 21.51
N MET A 78 -8.90 -10.57 20.71
CA MET A 78 -9.10 -9.20 21.19
C MET A 78 -10.54 -8.89 21.55
N ARG A 79 -11.51 -9.77 21.26
CA ARG A 79 -12.95 -9.51 21.40
C ARG A 79 -13.31 -8.96 22.79
N ASN A 80 -12.82 -9.58 23.85
CA ASN A 80 -13.11 -9.23 25.23
C ASN A 80 -12.00 -8.43 25.92
N ARG A 81 -10.93 -8.05 25.18
CA ARG A 81 -9.79 -7.29 25.73
C ARG A 81 -9.96 -5.79 25.41
N PRO A 82 -9.39 -4.87 26.20
CA PRO A 82 -9.34 -3.46 25.87
C PRO A 82 -8.43 -3.22 24.65
N ALA A 83 -8.67 -2.12 23.90
CA ALA A 83 -7.81 -1.71 22.81
C ALA A 83 -6.43 -1.27 23.34
N PHE A 84 -5.37 -1.68 22.66
CA PHE A 84 -4.01 -1.26 23.02
C PHE A 84 -3.75 0.20 22.59
N LYS A 85 -3.01 0.94 23.43
CA LYS A 85 -2.51 2.29 23.14
C LYS A 85 -1.15 2.18 22.45
N LEU A 86 -1.13 2.06 21.12
CA LEU A 86 0.08 1.84 20.33
C LEU A 86 0.46 3.05 19.45
N ASN A 87 0.27 4.29 19.96
CA ASN A 87 0.54 5.47 19.14
C ASN A 87 2.03 5.62 18.79
N GLY A 88 2.94 5.37 19.73
CA GLY A 88 4.39 5.41 19.49
C GLY A 88 4.84 4.39 18.44
N PRO A 89 4.62 3.07 18.66
CA PRO A 89 4.96 2.04 17.67
C PRO A 89 4.33 2.28 16.30
N PHE A 90 3.06 2.71 16.26
CA PHE A 90 2.36 3.05 15.02
C PHE A 90 3.01 4.24 14.29
N MET A 91 3.44 5.26 15.02
CA MET A 91 4.14 6.42 14.46
C MET A 91 5.50 6.01 13.85
N ILE A 92 6.29 5.21 14.58
CA ILE A 92 7.59 4.71 14.10
C ILE A 92 7.41 3.87 12.83
N HIS A 93 6.42 2.97 12.82
CA HIS A 93 6.12 2.12 11.69
C HIS A 93 5.75 2.93 10.43
N ASN A 94 4.86 3.92 10.55
CA ASN A 94 4.48 4.76 9.43
C ASN A 94 5.63 5.65 8.93
N PHE A 95 6.48 6.15 9.83
CA PHE A 95 7.67 6.88 9.43
C PHE A 95 8.65 5.99 8.67
N TYR A 96 8.87 4.76 9.16
CA TYR A 96 9.70 3.77 8.48
C TYR A 96 9.18 3.44 7.07
N LEU A 97 7.87 3.17 6.92
CA LEU A 97 7.27 2.91 5.61
C LEU A 97 7.32 4.12 4.68
N THR A 98 7.20 5.35 5.21
CA THR A 98 7.42 6.57 4.42
C THR A 98 8.85 6.64 3.91
N ALA A 99 9.83 6.43 4.78
CA ALA A 99 11.25 6.52 4.45
C ALA A 99 11.68 5.46 3.42
N ILE A 100 11.32 4.19 3.64
CA ILE A 100 11.68 3.12 2.71
C ILE A 100 11.00 3.27 1.35
N SER A 101 9.73 3.70 1.31
CA SER A 101 9.03 4.00 0.06
C SER A 101 9.70 5.16 -0.69
N GLY A 102 10.12 6.21 0.01
CA GLY A 102 10.83 7.35 -0.58
C GLY A 102 12.20 6.97 -1.12
N ILE A 103 12.97 6.18 -0.39
CA ILE A 103 14.29 5.70 -0.82
C ILE A 103 14.16 4.83 -2.07
N LEU A 104 13.25 3.84 -2.06
CA LEU A 104 13.02 2.98 -3.22
C LEU A 104 12.55 3.80 -4.43
N LEU A 105 11.60 4.72 -4.24
CA LEU A 105 11.13 5.60 -5.31
C LEU A 105 12.27 6.42 -5.92
N ALA A 106 13.15 6.97 -5.10
CA ALA A 106 14.30 7.75 -5.58
C ALA A 106 15.30 6.89 -6.37
N LEU A 107 15.60 5.67 -5.92
CA LEU A 107 16.46 4.73 -6.65
C LEU A 107 15.83 4.28 -7.98
N PHE A 108 14.54 3.96 -7.99
CA PHE A 108 13.81 3.68 -9.23
C PHE A 108 13.84 4.86 -10.20
N THR A 109 13.68 6.08 -9.70
CA THR A 109 13.69 7.30 -10.51
C THR A 109 15.06 7.52 -11.15
N GLU A 110 16.16 7.31 -10.40
CA GLU A 110 17.53 7.43 -10.91
C GLU A 110 17.80 6.42 -12.04
N GLU A 111 17.34 5.18 -11.89
CA GLU A 111 17.56 4.12 -12.88
C GLU A 111 16.66 4.29 -14.13
N LEU A 112 15.43 4.74 -13.96
CA LEU A 112 14.45 4.79 -15.04
C LEU A 112 14.55 6.04 -15.92
N ILE A 113 14.90 7.22 -15.37
CA ILE A 113 14.95 8.46 -16.15
C ILE A 113 15.91 8.37 -17.34
N PRO A 114 17.15 7.88 -17.19
CA PRO A 114 18.07 7.71 -18.33
C PRO A 114 17.52 6.75 -19.39
N THR A 115 16.92 5.64 -18.96
CA THR A 115 16.33 4.65 -19.86
C THR A 115 15.15 5.25 -20.64
N LEU A 116 14.23 5.93 -19.95
CA LEU A 116 13.07 6.59 -20.59
C LEU A 116 13.49 7.67 -21.57
N TYR A 117 14.48 8.48 -21.21
CA TYR A 117 14.95 9.58 -22.06
C TYR A 117 15.70 9.08 -23.31
N ASN A 118 16.61 8.12 -23.15
CA ASN A 118 17.48 7.66 -24.21
C ASN A 118 16.86 6.60 -25.13
N LYS A 119 15.98 5.72 -24.58
CA LYS A 119 15.41 4.55 -25.27
C LYS A 119 13.92 4.63 -25.46
N GLY A 120 13.25 5.53 -24.77
CA GLY A 120 11.81 5.74 -24.85
C GLY A 120 10.97 4.79 -24.01
N LEU A 121 9.70 5.11 -23.90
CA LEU A 121 8.75 4.44 -23.00
C LEU A 121 8.50 2.98 -23.39
N PHE A 122 8.34 2.69 -24.70
CA PHE A 122 8.05 1.32 -25.15
C PHE A 122 9.20 0.36 -24.76
N PHE A 123 10.45 0.79 -24.97
CA PHE A 123 11.61 0.01 -24.55
C PHE A 123 11.62 -0.23 -23.03
N ALA A 124 11.31 0.80 -22.24
CA ALA A 124 11.32 0.68 -20.78
C ALA A 124 10.24 -0.27 -20.24
N ILE A 125 9.10 -0.41 -20.90
CA ILE A 125 7.99 -1.26 -20.41
C ILE A 125 7.94 -2.65 -21.06
N CYS A 126 8.48 -2.82 -22.26
CA CYS A 126 8.35 -4.05 -23.03
C CYS A 126 9.68 -4.82 -23.19
N ASP A 127 10.82 -4.14 -23.24
CA ASP A 127 12.11 -4.81 -23.41
C ASP A 127 12.69 -5.28 -22.05
N VAL A 128 13.24 -6.51 -22.03
CA VAL A 128 13.91 -7.04 -20.82
C VAL A 128 15.06 -6.13 -20.38
N LYS A 129 15.83 -5.60 -21.34
CA LYS A 129 16.95 -4.70 -21.05
C LYS A 129 16.51 -3.31 -20.58
N GLY A 130 15.24 -2.96 -20.77
CA GLY A 130 14.65 -1.70 -20.32
C GLY A 130 13.98 -1.81 -18.95
N GLY A 131 13.20 -2.87 -18.73
CA GLY A 131 12.39 -3.04 -17.51
C GLY A 131 12.86 -4.15 -16.57
N TRP A 132 13.93 -4.90 -16.90
CA TRP A 132 14.43 -6.02 -16.08
C TRP A 132 15.96 -6.01 -15.95
N THR A 133 16.53 -4.84 -15.63
CA THR A 133 17.98 -4.71 -15.36
C THR A 133 18.33 -5.25 -13.97
N ASN A 134 19.60 -5.61 -13.73
CA ASN A 134 20.04 -6.09 -12.42
C ASN A 134 19.70 -5.07 -11.30
N HIS A 135 19.82 -3.78 -11.59
CA HIS A 135 19.44 -2.72 -10.65
C HIS A 135 17.94 -2.74 -10.35
N LEU A 136 17.09 -2.89 -11.36
CA LEU A 136 15.66 -2.96 -11.16
C LEU A 136 15.23 -4.24 -10.44
N VAL A 137 15.85 -5.37 -10.72
CA VAL A 137 15.50 -6.67 -10.10
C VAL A 137 15.67 -6.62 -8.58
N ILE A 138 16.81 -6.10 -8.09
CA ILE A 138 17.00 -5.94 -6.64
C ILE A 138 15.97 -4.97 -6.03
N LEU A 139 15.63 -3.87 -6.73
CA LEU A 139 14.63 -2.92 -6.26
C LEU A 139 13.22 -3.54 -6.26
N TYR A 140 12.86 -4.36 -7.26
CA TYR A 140 11.62 -5.14 -7.26
C TYR A 140 11.54 -6.09 -6.08
N TYR A 141 12.62 -6.80 -5.79
CA TYR A 141 12.68 -7.71 -4.66
C TYR A 141 12.57 -6.99 -3.33
N LEU A 142 13.26 -5.86 -3.16
CA LEU A 142 13.13 -5.04 -1.95
C LEU A 142 11.70 -4.49 -1.78
N ASN A 143 11.09 -4.00 -2.87
CA ASN A 143 9.69 -3.58 -2.84
C ASN A 143 8.76 -4.74 -2.46
N TYR A 144 8.98 -5.94 -2.99
CA TYR A 144 8.22 -7.14 -2.62
C TYR A 144 8.34 -7.44 -1.12
N LEU A 145 9.54 -7.37 -0.55
CA LEU A 145 9.73 -7.57 0.89
C LEU A 145 9.02 -6.51 1.73
N THR A 146 8.91 -5.27 1.25
CA THR A 146 8.15 -4.24 1.98
C THR A 146 6.67 -4.58 2.08
N LYS A 147 6.08 -5.33 1.13
CA LYS A 147 4.67 -5.74 1.20
C LYS A 147 4.38 -6.62 2.42
N TYR A 148 5.33 -7.43 2.87
CA TYR A 148 5.18 -8.19 4.12
C TYR A 148 5.25 -7.30 5.35
N LEU A 149 6.06 -6.25 5.33
CA LEU A 149 6.08 -5.26 6.41
C LEU A 149 4.77 -4.45 6.47
N GLU A 150 4.17 -4.17 5.33
CA GLU A 150 2.86 -3.51 5.24
C GLU A 150 1.71 -4.36 5.83
N LEU A 151 1.84 -5.70 5.93
CA LEU A 151 0.86 -6.55 6.61
C LEU A 151 0.70 -6.18 8.10
N ILE A 152 1.73 -5.59 8.70
CA ILE A 152 1.72 -5.13 10.10
C ILE A 152 0.69 -4.00 10.31
N ASP A 153 0.36 -3.23 9.27
CA ASP A 153 -0.70 -2.22 9.33
C ASP A 153 -2.02 -2.82 9.82
N THR A 154 -2.38 -3.99 9.28
CA THR A 154 -3.60 -4.69 9.66
C THR A 154 -3.53 -5.23 11.08
N VAL A 155 -2.35 -5.64 11.54
CA VAL A 155 -2.14 -6.05 12.95
C VAL A 155 -2.38 -4.87 13.88
N PHE A 156 -1.92 -3.66 13.52
CA PHE A 156 -2.25 -2.45 14.29
C PHE A 156 -3.76 -2.18 14.36
N LEU A 157 -4.51 -2.43 13.29
CA LEU A 157 -5.97 -2.29 13.30
C LEU A 157 -6.61 -3.28 14.28
N VAL A 158 -6.19 -4.55 14.27
CA VAL A 158 -6.65 -5.58 15.21
C VAL A 158 -6.38 -5.17 16.65
N LEU A 159 -5.15 -4.83 16.98
CA LEU A 159 -4.73 -4.48 18.34
C LEU A 159 -5.40 -3.20 18.85
N LYS A 160 -5.69 -2.24 17.97
CA LYS A 160 -6.44 -1.01 18.30
C LYS A 160 -7.95 -1.19 18.19
N LYS A 161 -8.44 -2.39 17.91
CA LYS A 161 -9.86 -2.74 17.74
C LYS A 161 -10.57 -1.87 16.70
N LYS A 162 -9.90 -1.61 15.59
CA LYS A 162 -10.48 -0.90 14.46
C LYS A 162 -11.14 -1.88 13.49
N PRO A 163 -12.14 -1.43 12.69
CA PRO A 163 -12.79 -2.29 11.72
C PRO A 163 -11.80 -2.86 10.71
N LEU A 164 -11.86 -4.18 10.49
CA LEU A 164 -11.17 -4.84 9.39
C LEU A 164 -12.11 -4.81 8.18
N THR A 165 -11.83 -3.92 7.23
CA THR A 165 -12.60 -3.86 5.99
C THR A 165 -12.10 -4.91 5.01
N PHE A 166 -12.99 -5.41 4.15
CA PHE A 166 -12.62 -6.35 3.09
C PHE A 166 -11.54 -5.76 2.17
N LEU A 167 -11.74 -4.51 1.74
CA LEU A 167 -10.76 -3.79 0.90
C LEU A 167 -9.35 -3.84 1.50
N HIS A 168 -9.21 -3.48 2.78
CA HIS A 168 -7.90 -3.43 3.44
C HIS A 168 -7.25 -4.82 3.56
N CYS A 169 -8.00 -5.80 4.08
CA CYS A 169 -7.46 -7.15 4.26
C CYS A 169 -7.12 -7.83 2.91
N TYR A 170 -7.99 -7.67 1.91
CA TYR A 170 -7.79 -8.21 0.57
C TYR A 170 -6.60 -7.55 -0.13
N HIS A 171 -6.56 -6.21 -0.12
CA HIS A 171 -5.50 -5.45 -0.79
C HIS A 171 -4.11 -5.87 -0.28
N HIS A 172 -3.89 -5.91 1.02
CA HIS A 172 -2.58 -6.27 1.57
C HIS A 172 -2.16 -7.71 1.22
N GLY A 173 -3.06 -8.70 1.38
CA GLY A 173 -2.74 -10.08 1.03
C GLY A 173 -2.52 -10.28 -0.47
N ALA A 174 -3.40 -9.71 -1.31
CA ALA A 174 -3.31 -9.86 -2.76
C ALA A 174 -2.14 -9.08 -3.37
N THR A 175 -1.68 -7.96 -2.74
CA THR A 175 -0.50 -7.21 -3.21
C THR A 175 0.78 -8.00 -3.01
N ALA A 176 0.93 -8.74 -1.91
CA ALA A 176 2.08 -9.63 -1.72
C ALA A 176 2.12 -10.73 -2.80
N LEU A 177 0.96 -11.33 -3.10
CA LEU A 177 0.84 -12.32 -4.19
C LEU A 177 1.12 -11.70 -5.55
N LEU A 178 0.61 -10.50 -5.83
CA LEU A 178 0.85 -9.79 -7.08
C LEU A 178 2.36 -9.56 -7.29
N CYS A 179 3.06 -8.99 -6.31
CA CYS A 179 4.50 -8.75 -6.40
C CYS A 179 5.28 -10.06 -6.66
N TYR A 180 4.90 -11.15 -5.97
CA TYR A 180 5.47 -12.47 -6.22
C TYR A 180 5.29 -12.92 -7.67
N THR A 181 4.05 -12.86 -8.20
CA THR A 181 3.76 -13.30 -9.58
C THR A 181 4.53 -12.49 -10.62
N GLN A 182 4.72 -11.17 -10.39
CA GLN A 182 5.47 -10.32 -11.29
C GLN A 182 6.97 -10.63 -11.26
N LEU A 183 7.53 -10.94 -10.07
CA LEU A 183 8.94 -11.36 -9.95
C LEU A 183 9.22 -12.68 -10.67
N ILE A 184 8.36 -13.70 -10.47
CA ILE A 184 8.52 -15.00 -11.15
C ILE A 184 8.25 -14.88 -12.65
N GLY A 185 7.34 -13.99 -13.05
CA GLY A 185 6.92 -13.81 -14.45
C GLY A 185 7.80 -12.84 -15.25
N LEU A 186 8.89 -12.32 -14.68
CA LEU A 186 9.88 -11.46 -15.36
C LEU A 186 9.24 -10.30 -16.15
N THR A 187 8.23 -9.66 -15.58
CA THR A 187 7.43 -8.65 -16.27
C THR A 187 8.13 -7.29 -16.32
N SER A 188 8.57 -6.88 -17.51
CA SER A 188 9.28 -5.61 -17.72
C SER A 188 8.44 -4.37 -17.37
N VAL A 189 7.11 -4.45 -17.47
CA VAL A 189 6.20 -3.33 -17.12
C VAL A 189 6.05 -3.10 -15.61
N SER A 190 6.59 -4.00 -14.76
CA SER A 190 6.39 -3.99 -13.30
C SER A 190 6.83 -2.70 -12.61
N TRP A 191 7.82 -2.00 -13.14
CA TRP A 191 8.27 -0.73 -12.55
C TRP A 191 7.19 0.34 -12.52
N VAL A 192 6.23 0.33 -13.48
CA VAL A 192 5.16 1.33 -13.54
C VAL A 192 4.24 1.24 -12.32
N PRO A 193 3.57 0.10 -12.04
CA PRO A 193 2.76 -0.02 -10.83
C PRO A 193 3.57 0.18 -9.55
N ILE A 194 4.82 -0.29 -9.51
CA ILE A 194 5.67 -0.17 -8.32
C ILE A 194 6.00 1.30 -8.03
N THR A 195 6.47 2.07 -9.01
CA THR A 195 6.85 3.47 -8.78
C THR A 195 5.65 4.35 -8.44
N LEU A 196 4.51 4.15 -9.11
CA LEU A 196 3.27 4.85 -8.79
C LEU A 196 2.76 4.48 -7.38
N ASN A 197 2.83 3.20 -7.00
CA ASN A 197 2.47 2.76 -5.66
C ASN A 197 3.39 3.35 -4.59
N LEU A 198 4.71 3.35 -4.81
CA LEU A 198 5.68 3.96 -3.89
C LEU A 198 5.42 5.46 -3.71
N MET A 199 5.12 6.19 -4.79
CA MET A 199 4.76 7.62 -4.72
C MET A 199 3.52 7.85 -3.83
N VAL A 200 2.47 7.07 -4.04
CA VAL A 200 1.25 7.16 -3.23
C VAL A 200 1.52 6.74 -1.78
N HIS A 201 2.36 5.72 -1.55
CA HIS A 201 2.74 5.25 -0.22
C HIS A 201 3.52 6.30 0.57
N VAL A 202 4.45 7.05 -0.05
CA VAL A 202 5.14 8.18 0.61
C VAL A 202 4.12 9.17 1.15
N VAL A 203 3.15 9.59 0.33
CA VAL A 203 2.12 10.55 0.73
C VAL A 203 1.19 9.96 1.79
N MET A 204 0.76 8.72 1.62
CA MET A 204 -0.20 8.06 2.52
C MET A 204 0.40 7.76 3.90
N TYR A 205 1.60 7.18 3.96
CA TYR A 205 2.25 6.85 5.24
C TYR A 205 2.72 8.11 5.96
N TRP A 206 3.15 9.15 5.23
CA TRP A 206 3.39 10.47 5.81
C TRP A 206 2.12 11.06 6.44
N TYR A 207 0.98 10.95 5.76
CA TYR A 207 -0.31 11.34 6.31
C TYR A 207 -0.61 10.57 7.61
N TYR A 208 -0.39 9.26 7.65
CA TYR A 208 -0.64 8.45 8.84
C TYR A 208 0.32 8.79 9.98
N PHE A 209 1.59 9.05 9.68
CA PHE A 209 2.56 9.52 10.65
C PHE A 209 2.13 10.85 11.29
N GLN A 210 1.73 11.83 10.49
CA GLN A 210 1.27 13.12 10.99
C GLN A 210 -0.04 13.01 11.78
N SER A 211 -0.97 12.18 11.32
CA SER A 211 -2.19 11.88 12.05
C SER A 211 -1.92 11.22 13.40
N ALA A 212 -0.89 10.36 13.48
CA ALA A 212 -0.45 9.74 14.73
C ALA A 212 0.11 10.77 15.74
N ARG A 213 0.67 11.86 15.25
CA ARG A 213 1.10 13.03 16.04
C ARG A 213 -0.05 13.95 16.49
N GLY A 214 -1.29 13.67 16.01
CA GLY A 214 -2.46 14.49 16.32
C GLY A 214 -2.67 15.67 15.37
N ILE A 215 -1.90 15.78 14.30
CA ILE A 215 -2.01 16.88 13.32
C ILE A 215 -3.23 16.60 12.42
N ARG A 216 -4.15 17.55 12.32
CA ARG A 216 -5.28 17.48 11.40
C ARG A 216 -4.85 17.86 10.00
N ILE A 217 -5.10 16.97 9.05
CA ILE A 217 -4.75 17.18 7.64
C ILE A 217 -6.06 17.19 6.82
N TRP A 218 -6.28 18.25 6.04
CA TRP A 218 -7.50 18.48 5.28
C TRP A 218 -7.57 17.70 3.96
N TRP A 219 -6.43 17.29 3.41
CA TRP A 219 -6.34 16.67 2.09
C TRP A 219 -6.46 15.12 2.10
N LYS A 220 -7.08 14.53 3.13
CA LYS A 220 -7.31 13.08 3.24
C LYS A 220 -8.01 12.48 2.01
N GLU A 221 -9.02 13.16 1.49
CA GLU A 221 -9.77 12.70 0.30
C GLU A 221 -8.88 12.59 -0.94
N TRP A 222 -7.90 13.48 -1.08
CA TRP A 222 -6.96 13.46 -2.18
C TRP A 222 -6.08 12.21 -2.21
N ILE A 223 -5.78 11.60 -1.06
CA ILE A 223 -5.04 10.33 -1.00
C ILE A 223 -5.83 9.24 -1.73
N THR A 224 -7.13 9.11 -1.45
CA THR A 224 -7.97 8.11 -2.13
C THR A 224 -8.13 8.41 -3.62
N ARG A 225 -8.21 9.69 -4.00
CA ARG A 225 -8.21 10.08 -5.41
C ARG A 225 -6.91 9.71 -6.11
N LEU A 226 -5.76 9.96 -5.47
CA LEU A 226 -4.44 9.56 -6.00
C LEU A 226 -4.33 8.04 -6.17
N GLN A 227 -4.85 7.25 -5.23
CA GLN A 227 -4.90 5.79 -5.35
C GLN A 227 -5.74 5.34 -6.55
N ILE A 228 -6.90 5.95 -6.78
CA ILE A 228 -7.74 5.64 -7.94
C ILE A 228 -7.03 6.02 -9.24
N ILE A 229 -6.44 7.20 -9.31
CA ILE A 229 -5.67 7.67 -10.47
C ILE A 229 -4.50 6.71 -10.75
N GLN A 230 -3.76 6.32 -9.71
CA GLN A 230 -2.71 5.33 -9.82
C GLN A 230 -3.22 4.06 -10.51
N PHE A 231 -4.29 3.43 -10.01
CA PHE A 231 -4.80 2.17 -10.59
C PHE A 231 -5.29 2.34 -12.02
N VAL A 232 -5.83 3.50 -12.39
CA VAL A 232 -6.20 3.78 -13.78
C VAL A 232 -4.97 3.80 -14.68
N ILE A 233 -3.90 4.47 -14.26
CA ILE A 233 -2.65 4.53 -15.01
C ILE A 233 -2.01 3.13 -15.08
N ASP A 234 -1.94 2.42 -13.95
CA ASP A 234 -1.41 1.06 -13.88
C ASP A 234 -2.10 0.13 -14.90
N LEU A 235 -3.44 0.18 -14.96
CA LEU A 235 -4.20 -0.64 -15.89
C LEU A 235 -3.96 -0.28 -17.35
N VAL A 236 -3.80 1.01 -17.69
CA VAL A 236 -3.45 1.40 -19.04
C VAL A 236 -2.16 0.74 -19.49
N PHE A 237 -1.11 0.75 -18.65
CA PHE A 237 0.17 0.16 -18.98
C PHE A 237 0.14 -1.39 -18.96
N VAL A 238 -0.52 -1.97 -17.98
CA VAL A 238 -0.61 -3.44 -17.86
C VAL A 238 -1.44 -4.03 -19.00
N TYR A 239 -2.57 -3.42 -19.36
CA TYR A 239 -3.37 -3.87 -20.51
C TYR A 239 -2.66 -3.63 -21.82
N PHE A 240 -1.94 -2.52 -22.00
CA PHE A 240 -1.14 -2.25 -23.19
C PHE A 240 -0.02 -3.30 -23.36
N ALA A 241 0.75 -3.59 -22.31
CA ALA A 241 1.82 -4.58 -22.36
C ALA A 241 1.27 -5.99 -22.64
N SER A 242 0.16 -6.36 -21.97
CA SER A 242 -0.52 -7.64 -22.20
C SER A 242 -1.09 -7.75 -23.60
N TYR A 243 -1.77 -6.71 -24.11
CA TYR A 243 -2.26 -6.67 -25.48
C TYR A 243 -1.13 -6.86 -26.48
N THR A 244 -0.04 -6.13 -26.32
CA THR A 244 1.14 -6.21 -27.20
C THR A 244 1.77 -7.62 -27.16
N TYR A 245 1.87 -8.23 -25.97
CA TYR A 245 2.34 -9.60 -25.81
C TYR A 245 1.46 -10.60 -26.56
N PHE A 246 0.14 -10.61 -26.30
CA PHE A 246 -0.77 -11.59 -26.90
C PHE A 246 -0.92 -11.41 -28.40
N THR A 247 -0.96 -10.17 -28.91
CA THR A 247 -1.06 -9.92 -30.35
C THR A 247 0.22 -10.28 -31.09
N SER A 248 1.39 -9.99 -30.53
CA SER A 248 2.66 -10.38 -31.17
C SER A 248 2.92 -11.88 -31.13
N THR A 249 2.40 -12.58 -30.12
CA THR A 249 2.62 -14.03 -29.95
C THR A 249 1.59 -14.85 -30.69
N TYR A 250 0.30 -14.59 -30.51
CA TYR A 250 -0.79 -15.45 -30.98
C TYR A 250 -1.60 -14.87 -32.14
N PHE A 251 -1.72 -13.53 -32.23
CA PHE A 251 -2.60 -12.84 -33.19
C PHE A 251 -1.81 -11.87 -34.06
N LYS A 252 -0.78 -12.39 -34.77
CA LYS A 252 0.17 -11.57 -35.57
C LYS A 252 -0.49 -10.73 -36.67
N TRP A 253 -1.75 -11.02 -37.00
CA TRP A 253 -2.57 -10.25 -37.95
C TRP A 253 -3.19 -8.99 -37.33
N MET A 254 -3.23 -8.90 -36.01
CA MET A 254 -3.71 -7.72 -35.31
C MET A 254 -2.63 -6.63 -35.18
N PRO A 255 -3.01 -5.33 -35.24
CA PRO A 255 -2.09 -4.27 -34.98
C PRO A 255 -1.41 -4.40 -33.61
N ASN A 256 -0.09 -4.33 -33.55
CA ASN A 256 0.68 -4.33 -32.31
C ASN A 256 1.88 -3.41 -32.40
N ALA A 257 2.44 -3.03 -31.26
CA ALA A 257 3.60 -2.15 -31.18
C ALA A 257 4.95 -2.89 -31.18
N GLY A 258 4.93 -4.22 -31.22
CA GLY A 258 6.12 -5.08 -31.17
C GLY A 258 5.94 -6.22 -30.15
N GLN A 259 7.01 -6.62 -29.49
CA GLN A 259 6.99 -7.66 -28.44
C GLN A 259 7.13 -7.05 -27.06
N CYS A 260 6.43 -7.62 -26.07
CA CYS A 260 6.61 -7.30 -24.66
C CYS A 260 7.06 -8.54 -23.89
N ALA A 261 8.00 -8.35 -22.96
CA ALA A 261 8.51 -9.40 -22.10
C ALA A 261 7.60 -9.63 -20.90
N GLY A 262 7.51 -10.88 -20.47
CA GLY A 262 6.75 -11.35 -19.32
C GLY A 262 6.04 -12.65 -19.59
N GLU A 263 5.62 -13.33 -18.52
CA GLU A 263 4.88 -14.59 -18.59
C GLU A 263 3.38 -14.34 -18.53
N GLU A 264 2.60 -15.20 -19.19
CA GLU A 264 1.14 -15.06 -19.33
C GLU A 264 0.42 -15.05 -17.97
N PHE A 265 0.81 -15.95 -17.07
CA PHE A 265 0.19 -16.01 -15.74
C PHE A 265 0.38 -14.70 -14.96
N ALA A 266 1.53 -14.04 -15.14
CA ALA A 266 1.81 -12.76 -14.50
C ALA A 266 0.99 -11.62 -15.13
N ALA A 267 0.78 -11.64 -16.46
CA ALA A 267 -0.11 -10.72 -17.15
C ALA A 267 -1.55 -10.86 -16.64
N PHE A 268 -2.08 -12.08 -16.56
CA PHE A 268 -3.43 -12.33 -16.01
C PHE A 268 -3.55 -11.95 -14.55
N ALA A 269 -2.56 -12.26 -13.71
CA ALA A 269 -2.52 -11.84 -12.31
C ALA A 269 -2.54 -10.31 -12.18
N GLY A 270 -1.71 -9.61 -12.96
CA GLY A 270 -1.65 -8.14 -13.00
C GLY A 270 -2.99 -7.53 -13.40
N MET A 271 -3.54 -7.93 -14.54
CA MET A 271 -4.83 -7.45 -15.03
C MET A 271 -5.96 -7.70 -14.01
N GLY A 272 -6.08 -8.93 -13.49
CA GLY A 272 -7.16 -9.30 -12.58
C GLY A 272 -7.08 -8.61 -11.24
N ILE A 273 -5.92 -8.64 -10.58
CA ILE A 273 -5.77 -8.08 -9.23
C ILE A 273 -5.88 -6.55 -9.27
N ILE A 274 -5.20 -5.86 -10.18
CA ILE A 274 -5.25 -4.38 -10.24
C ILE A 274 -6.65 -3.89 -10.66
N SER A 275 -7.34 -4.59 -11.58
CA SER A 275 -8.74 -4.26 -11.90
C SER A 275 -9.66 -4.39 -10.69
N SER A 276 -9.47 -5.43 -9.88
CA SER A 276 -10.25 -5.61 -8.65
C SER A 276 -9.99 -4.47 -7.66
N TYR A 277 -8.75 -3.98 -7.56
CA TYR A 277 -8.41 -2.83 -6.71
C TYR A 277 -9.14 -1.58 -7.17
N LEU A 278 -9.09 -1.25 -8.46
CA LEU A 278 -9.78 -0.08 -8.98
C LEU A 278 -11.28 -0.10 -8.63
N LEU A 279 -11.95 -1.23 -8.83
CA LEU A 279 -13.37 -1.38 -8.49
C LEU A 279 -13.64 -1.20 -6.99
N LEU A 280 -12.82 -1.80 -6.14
CA LEU A 280 -12.95 -1.70 -4.69
C LEU A 280 -12.67 -0.28 -4.19
N PHE A 281 -11.65 0.41 -4.70
CA PHE A 281 -11.32 1.78 -4.30
C PHE A 281 -12.35 2.80 -4.79
N ILE A 282 -12.92 2.63 -5.99
CA ILE A 282 -14.05 3.45 -6.47
C ILE A 282 -15.27 3.24 -5.56
N SER A 283 -15.63 1.99 -5.27
CA SER A 283 -16.75 1.66 -4.38
C SER A 283 -16.57 2.28 -3.00
N PHE A 284 -15.36 2.20 -2.46
CA PHE A 284 -14.99 2.83 -1.20
C PHE A 284 -15.11 4.37 -1.27
N TYR A 285 -14.59 4.99 -2.31
CA TYR A 285 -14.66 6.45 -2.49
C TYR A 285 -16.11 6.94 -2.53
N ILE A 286 -16.97 6.27 -3.29
CA ILE A 286 -18.40 6.60 -3.38
C ILE A 286 -19.08 6.43 -2.01
N ALA A 287 -18.80 5.33 -1.32
CA ALA A 287 -19.38 5.04 -0.01
C ALA A 287 -18.96 6.06 1.06
N THR A 288 -17.73 6.54 1.00
CA THR A 288 -17.14 7.41 2.03
C THR A 288 -17.41 8.89 1.78
N TYR A 289 -17.27 9.35 0.53
CA TYR A 289 -17.22 10.80 0.21
C TYR A 289 -18.42 11.32 -0.58
N LYS A 290 -19.19 10.46 -1.29
CA LYS A 290 -20.37 10.91 -2.08
C LYS A 290 -21.72 10.74 -1.40
N LYS A 291 -21.78 10.20 -0.20
CA LYS A 291 -23.04 9.94 0.55
C LYS A 291 -23.56 11.11 1.38
N ASP A 292 -23.33 12.33 0.95
CA ASP A 292 -24.01 13.50 1.54
C ASP A 292 -25.26 13.85 0.73
N GLY A 293 -26.41 13.46 1.25
CA GLY A 293 -27.70 13.90 0.69
C GLY A 293 -28.95 13.26 1.27
N LYS A 294 -28.92 12.05 1.81
CA LYS A 294 -30.07 11.45 2.50
C LYS A 294 -29.58 10.54 3.64
N ARG A 295 -29.67 11.03 4.89
CA ARG A 295 -29.63 10.15 6.06
C ARG A 295 -30.77 9.15 5.94
N PRO A 296 -30.51 7.83 5.85
CA PRO A 296 -31.58 6.86 5.98
C PRO A 296 -32.05 6.88 7.44
N THR A 297 -33.29 7.31 7.68
CA THR A 297 -33.99 7.14 8.93
C THR A 297 -34.40 5.67 9.06
N GLY A 298 -33.44 4.79 9.35
CA GLY A 298 -33.73 3.37 9.51
C GLY A 298 -32.54 2.61 10.09
N ARG A 299 -32.74 2.11 11.30
CA ARG A 299 -31.74 1.40 12.12
C ARG A 299 -31.12 0.12 11.47
N LYS A 300 -31.67 -0.38 10.35
CA LYS A 300 -31.22 -1.62 9.68
C LYS A 300 -30.24 -1.41 8.52
N ALA A 301 -30.26 -0.26 7.85
CA ALA A 301 -29.31 0.04 6.78
C ALA A 301 -27.92 0.47 7.29
N ALA A 302 -27.83 0.95 8.53
CA ALA A 302 -26.60 1.43 9.13
C ALA A 302 -25.59 0.32 9.48
N ARG A 303 -25.99 -0.95 9.51
CA ARG A 303 -25.12 -2.07 9.90
C ARG A 303 -24.31 -2.64 8.74
N SER A 304 -24.84 -2.59 7.51
CA SER A 304 -24.18 -3.13 6.32
C SER A 304 -23.17 -2.18 5.68
N LEU A 305 -23.26 -0.87 5.93
CA LEU A 305 -22.42 0.16 5.30
C LEU A 305 -21.28 0.66 6.19
N LYS A 306 -21.37 0.42 7.52
CA LYS A 306 -20.26 0.69 8.45
C LYS A 306 -19.07 -0.26 8.29
N ASP A 307 -19.29 -1.40 7.65
CA ASP A 307 -18.25 -2.40 7.42
C ASP A 307 -17.39 -2.09 6.18
N ALA A 308 -17.74 -1.08 5.38
CA ALA A 308 -17.03 -0.68 4.16
C ALA A 308 -16.07 0.51 4.35
N GLU A 309 -16.00 1.12 5.53
CA GLU A 309 -15.08 2.22 5.76
C GLU A 309 -13.66 1.70 5.93
N LEU A 310 -12.71 2.20 5.10
CA LEU A 310 -11.30 2.22 5.48
C LEU A 310 -11.25 2.83 6.87
N PRO A 311 -10.57 2.18 7.83
CA PRO A 311 -10.52 2.73 9.17
C PRO A 311 -9.98 4.15 9.07
N ASP A 312 -10.72 5.09 9.64
CA ASP A 312 -10.26 6.45 9.79
C ASP A 312 -9.08 6.44 10.77
N ILE A 313 -7.88 6.25 10.21
CA ILE A 313 -6.65 6.19 10.99
C ILE A 313 -6.43 7.55 11.71
N ALA A 314 -6.95 8.64 11.17
CA ALA A 314 -6.98 9.94 11.85
C ALA A 314 -7.89 9.92 13.09
N ALA A 315 -9.01 9.20 13.07
CA ALA A 315 -9.85 9.01 14.27
C ALA A 315 -9.18 8.12 15.32
N ILE A 316 -8.22 7.27 14.90
CA ILE A 316 -7.40 6.45 15.81
C ILE A 316 -6.54 7.34 16.72
N THR A 317 -5.99 8.41 16.17
CA THR A 317 -5.03 9.27 16.86
C THR A 317 -5.68 10.27 17.80
N GLN A 318 -6.90 10.70 17.55
CA GLN A 318 -7.54 11.79 18.31
C GLN A 318 -8.27 11.35 19.59
N GLY A 319 -8.23 10.07 19.97
CA GLY A 319 -8.79 9.60 21.26
C GLY A 319 -10.29 9.82 21.44
N LYS A 320 -11.04 10.24 20.42
CA LYS A 320 -12.50 10.44 20.49
C LYS A 320 -13.24 9.11 20.33
N ILE A 321 -13.01 8.22 21.29
CA ILE A 321 -13.93 7.12 21.55
C ILE A 321 -15.03 7.74 22.42
N GLN A 322 -16.20 7.99 21.87
CA GLN A 322 -17.38 8.14 22.72
C GLN A 322 -17.57 6.80 23.44
N PRO A 323 -17.67 6.79 24.78
CA PRO A 323 -17.96 5.56 25.50
C PRO A 323 -19.27 4.99 24.98
N ALA A 324 -19.29 3.70 24.70
CA ALA A 324 -20.51 2.98 24.38
C ALA A 324 -21.55 3.31 25.49
N LYS A 325 -22.67 3.91 25.13
CA LYS A 325 -23.78 4.11 26.05
C LYS A 325 -24.14 2.75 26.63
N LYS A 326 -23.92 2.57 27.94
CA LYS A 326 -24.42 1.45 28.69
C LYS A 326 -25.94 1.39 28.40
N ALA A 327 -26.39 0.26 27.96
CA ALA A 327 -27.85 -0.04 27.92
C ALA A 327 -28.34 -0.02 29.36
N ASN A 328 -28.97 1.07 29.76
CA ASN A 328 -29.75 1.10 31.00
C ASN A 328 -30.95 0.23 30.78
N GLY A 329 -30.94 -0.94 31.39
CA GLY A 329 -32.14 -1.72 31.69
C GLY A 329 -32.92 -0.99 32.76
N ASN A 330 -33.92 -0.22 32.39
CA ASN A 330 -34.94 0.23 33.31
C ASN A 330 -36.03 -0.87 33.42
N ALA A 331 -35.89 -1.66 34.47
CA ALA A 331 -37.04 -2.36 35.03
C ALA A 331 -37.94 -1.33 35.71
N ALA A 332 -39.15 -1.20 35.23
CA ALA A 332 -40.18 -0.38 35.83
C ALA A 332 -40.61 -1.00 37.16
N ALA A 333 -40.33 -0.33 38.27
CA ALA A 333 -40.98 -0.57 39.56
C ALA A 333 -42.19 0.38 39.67
N ALA A 334 -43.34 -0.20 39.73
CA ALA A 334 -44.60 0.49 40.05
C ALA A 334 -44.58 0.98 41.51
N THR A 335 -44.91 2.23 41.73
CA THR A 335 -45.18 2.78 43.08
C THR A 335 -46.59 3.32 43.14
N PRO A 336 -47.36 3.04 44.25
CA PRO A 336 -48.78 3.35 44.31
C PRO A 336 -49.06 4.82 44.63
N GLY A 337 -50.24 5.27 44.20
CA GLY A 337 -50.73 6.63 44.28
C GLY A 337 -50.87 7.18 45.69
N ARG A 338 -50.56 8.47 45.82
CA ARG A 338 -50.92 9.28 47.00
C ARG A 338 -51.99 10.34 46.60
N VAL A 339 -53.14 10.13 47.11
CA VAL A 339 -54.26 11.07 47.09
C VAL A 339 -53.88 12.32 47.88
N THR A 340 -54.01 13.51 47.30
CA THR A 340 -53.99 14.77 48.04
C THR A 340 -55.32 15.50 47.87
N ARG A 341 -55.86 15.75 49.00
CA ARG A 341 -57.13 16.40 49.30
C ARG A 341 -56.97 17.90 49.04
N SER A 342 -57.93 18.43 48.31
CA SER A 342 -58.26 19.86 48.19
C SER A 342 -58.64 20.49 49.54
N ARG A 343 -58.13 21.72 49.79
CA ARG A 343 -58.82 22.66 50.67
C ARG A 343 -58.73 24.07 50.08
N LYS A 344 -59.98 24.63 49.97
CA LYS A 344 -60.24 26.04 49.69
C LYS A 344 -59.84 26.90 50.90
N ALA A 345 -59.34 28.05 50.69
CA ALA A 345 -59.76 29.37 51.19
C ALA A 345 -59.02 30.45 50.43
#